data_ad5e33a2fb0cdf65b15c79aef0ecd01d
#
_entry.id   ad5e33a2fb0cdf65b15c79aef0ecd01d
#
_cell.length_a   1.000
_cell.length_b   1.000
_cell.length_c   1.000
_cell.angle_alpha   90.00
_cell.angle_beta   90.00
_cell.angle_gamma   90.00
#
_symmetry.space_group_name_H-M   'P 1'
#
loop_
_entity.id
_entity.type
_entity.pdbx_description
1 polymer ?
#
loop_
_entity_poly.entity_id
_entity_poly.type
_entity_poly.pdbx_seq_one_letter_code
_entity_poly.pdbx_strand_id
1 'polypeptide(L)'
;VEFLYRLAQNLYAGANLMFRNVSVKDFDDISFLNGEKKNVASFGPGLVISYDSRDFIPNPSKGFFAQFEQQFFPEFLGNDHDFKRTSIDFRYYQKMWKGAILASQIQGIFNYGTTPWSMVALMGGSYSMRGYYEGRYRDNDLVQFQVEYRQKIYNRHGIVVWGGAGNVFPDTDKFKWDQTLPTY
;
A
#
# COMPACT_ATOMS: atom_id res chain seq x y z
N VAL A 1 5.83 12.24 -7.73
CA VAL A 1 5.06 12.94 -8.79
C VAL A 1 4.60 11.89 -9.77
N GLU A 2 3.31 11.92 -10.15
CA GLU A 2 2.69 10.94 -11.06
C GLU A 2 2.07 11.69 -12.24
N PHE A 3 2.29 11.16 -13.45
CA PHE A 3 1.73 11.67 -14.70
C PHE A 3 0.94 10.54 -15.35
N LEU A 4 -0.37 10.70 -15.44
CA LEU A 4 -1.29 9.73 -16.04
C LEU A 4 -1.91 10.27 -17.32
N TYR A 5 -1.89 9.47 -18.36
CA TYR A 5 -2.60 9.72 -19.60
C TYR A 5 -3.78 8.76 -19.73
N ARG A 6 -4.94 9.28 -20.11
CA ARG A 6 -6.16 8.48 -20.30
C ARG A 6 -6.09 7.70 -21.61
N LEU A 7 -6.01 6.38 -21.51
CA LEU A 7 -5.98 5.48 -22.69
C LEU A 7 -7.39 5.13 -23.19
N ALA A 8 -8.31 4.90 -22.25
CA ALA A 8 -9.71 4.58 -22.55
C ALA A 8 -10.62 5.09 -21.41
N GLN A 9 -11.92 4.81 -21.50
CA GLN A 9 -12.85 5.13 -20.42
C GLN A 9 -12.38 4.43 -19.14
N ASN A 10 -12.15 5.21 -18.07
CA ASN A 10 -11.70 4.76 -16.76
C ASN A 10 -10.29 4.13 -16.71
N LEU A 11 -9.58 4.02 -17.83
CA LEU A 11 -8.25 3.42 -17.90
C LEU A 11 -7.19 4.48 -18.13
N TYR A 12 -6.19 4.48 -17.28
CA TYR A 12 -5.07 5.40 -17.29
C TYR A 12 -3.77 4.63 -17.25
N ALA A 13 -2.75 5.12 -17.94
CA ALA A 13 -1.39 4.64 -17.80
C ALA A 13 -0.43 5.81 -17.83
N GLY A 14 0.70 5.65 -17.20
CA GLY A 14 1.67 6.73 -17.13
C GLY A 14 2.95 6.34 -16.41
N ALA A 15 3.66 7.37 -15.99
CA ALA A 15 4.91 7.22 -15.27
C ALA A 15 4.86 8.03 -13.97
N ASN A 16 5.61 7.57 -12.99
CA ASN A 16 5.84 8.31 -11.76
C ASN A 16 7.33 8.47 -11.46
N LEU A 17 7.63 9.42 -10.61
CA LEU A 17 8.95 9.62 -10.03
C LEU A 17 8.79 9.65 -8.52
N MET A 18 9.49 8.75 -7.84
CA MET A 18 9.58 8.71 -6.38
C MET A 18 10.94 9.25 -5.93
N PHE A 19 10.89 10.13 -4.96
CA PHE A 19 12.05 10.55 -4.19
C PHE A 19 11.74 10.43 -2.71
N ARG A 20 12.56 9.70 -1.98
CA ARG A 20 12.42 9.53 -0.53
C ARG A 20 13.79 9.69 0.11
N ASN A 21 13.89 10.58 1.09
CA ASN A 21 15.08 10.75 1.91
C ASN A 21 14.69 10.56 3.39
N VAL A 22 15.30 9.58 4.04
CA VAL A 22 15.03 9.24 5.44
C VAL A 22 16.33 9.26 6.22
N SER A 23 16.32 9.98 7.34
CA SER A 23 17.47 10.10 8.24
C SER A 23 17.06 9.68 9.65
N VAL A 24 17.83 8.80 10.25
CA VAL A 24 17.70 8.40 11.66
C VAL A 24 18.43 9.41 12.53
N LYS A 25 17.71 10.02 13.48
CA LYS A 25 18.27 10.96 14.47
C LYS A 25 17.98 10.45 15.87
N ASP A 26 18.93 10.60 16.76
CA ASP A 26 18.78 10.43 18.22
C ASP A 26 18.19 9.06 18.67
N PHE A 27 18.70 7.97 18.10
CA PHE A 27 18.38 6.61 18.52
C PHE A 27 19.54 6.01 19.31
N ASP A 28 19.26 5.52 20.53
CA ASP A 28 20.24 4.85 21.38
C ASP A 28 20.59 3.45 20.83
N ASP A 29 19.63 2.79 20.16
CA ASP A 29 19.81 1.49 19.51
C ASP A 29 19.59 1.59 17.99
N ILE A 30 20.66 1.35 17.24
CA ILE A 30 20.68 1.35 15.77
C ILE A 30 20.86 -0.07 15.18
N SER A 31 20.70 -1.10 16.01
CA SER A 31 20.88 -2.50 15.59
C SER A 31 19.98 -2.90 14.41
N PHE A 32 18.80 -2.27 14.28
CA PHE A 32 17.88 -2.49 13.17
C PHE A 32 18.42 -2.06 11.80
N LEU A 33 19.47 -1.23 11.76
CA LEU A 33 20.10 -0.78 10.51
C LEU A 33 20.98 -1.86 9.87
N ASN A 34 21.34 -2.93 10.60
CA ASN A 34 22.20 -4.01 10.12
C ASN A 34 23.49 -3.52 9.40
N GLY A 35 24.05 -2.38 9.84
CA GLY A 35 25.22 -1.78 9.21
C GLY A 35 24.94 -0.83 8.04
N GLU A 36 23.69 -0.63 7.66
CA GLU A 36 23.33 0.38 6.66
C GLU A 36 23.52 1.81 7.16
N LYS A 37 23.54 2.76 6.23
CA LYS A 37 23.69 4.18 6.53
C LYS A 37 22.50 4.72 7.32
N LYS A 38 22.76 5.64 8.27
CA LYS A 38 21.70 6.36 9.00
C LYS A 38 20.85 7.29 8.11
N ASN A 39 21.39 7.72 6.99
CA ASN A 39 20.71 8.55 6.01
C ASN A 39 20.66 7.80 4.67
N VAL A 40 19.47 7.51 4.20
CA VAL A 40 19.23 6.80 2.95
C VAL A 40 18.31 7.64 2.07
N ALA A 41 18.81 7.98 0.89
CA ALA A 41 18.03 8.61 -0.17
C ALA A 41 17.72 7.56 -1.26
N SER A 42 16.48 7.49 -1.68
CA SER A 42 16.05 6.63 -2.77
C SER A 42 15.34 7.46 -3.84
N PHE A 43 15.79 7.33 -5.07
CA PHE A 43 15.19 7.96 -6.24
C PHE A 43 14.94 6.92 -7.33
N GLY A 44 13.70 6.88 -7.83
CA GLY A 44 13.33 5.88 -8.84
C GLY A 44 12.20 6.34 -9.73
N PRO A 45 12.33 6.13 -11.07
CA PRO A 45 11.22 6.18 -11.98
C PRO A 45 10.36 4.94 -11.87
N GLY A 46 9.08 5.08 -12.23
CA GLY A 46 8.14 3.98 -12.25
C GLY A 46 7.11 4.10 -13.34
N LEU A 47 6.42 2.98 -13.58
CA LEU A 47 5.28 2.88 -14.49
C LEU A 47 4.02 2.61 -13.69
N VAL A 48 2.92 3.21 -14.10
CA VAL A 48 1.62 3.10 -13.42
C VAL A 48 0.56 2.76 -14.44
N ILE A 49 -0.28 1.79 -14.10
CA ILE A 49 -1.54 1.50 -14.80
C ILE A 49 -2.65 1.56 -13.77
N SER A 50 -3.69 2.34 -14.04
CA SER A 50 -4.81 2.54 -13.12
C SER A 50 -6.13 2.48 -13.86
N TYR A 51 -7.09 1.75 -13.26
CA TYR A 51 -8.48 1.71 -13.71
C TYR A 51 -9.38 2.20 -12.57
N ASP A 52 -10.25 3.19 -12.84
CA ASP A 52 -11.16 3.75 -11.85
C ASP A 52 -12.58 3.89 -12.40
N SER A 53 -13.49 3.04 -11.95
CA SER A 53 -14.92 3.07 -12.29
C SER A 53 -15.82 3.46 -11.12
N ARG A 54 -15.24 3.98 -10.04
CA ARG A 54 -15.98 4.40 -8.85
C ARG A 54 -16.94 5.54 -9.19
N ASP A 55 -18.13 5.51 -8.61
CA ASP A 55 -19.17 6.53 -8.83
C ASP A 55 -18.83 7.88 -8.18
N PHE A 56 -18.16 7.87 -7.03
CA PHE A 56 -17.74 9.07 -6.32
C PHE A 56 -16.46 8.79 -5.52
N ILE A 57 -15.35 9.38 -5.92
CA ILE A 57 -14.02 9.05 -5.38
C ILE A 57 -13.91 9.22 -3.85
N PRO A 58 -14.39 10.32 -3.22
CA PRO A 58 -14.26 10.52 -1.79
C PRO A 58 -15.05 9.51 -0.93
N ASN A 59 -16.20 9.02 -1.43
CA ASN A 59 -17.06 8.07 -0.72
C ASN A 59 -17.80 7.18 -1.71
N PRO A 60 -17.10 6.19 -2.29
CA PRO A 60 -17.68 5.35 -3.33
C PRO A 60 -18.77 4.44 -2.78
N SER A 61 -19.82 4.26 -3.58
CA SER A 61 -20.91 3.33 -3.27
C SER A 61 -20.98 2.14 -4.23
N LYS A 62 -20.36 2.26 -5.41
CA LYS A 62 -20.28 1.20 -6.42
C LYS A 62 -19.06 1.42 -7.33
N GLY A 63 -18.65 0.35 -7.99
CA GLY A 63 -17.51 0.36 -8.91
C GLY A 63 -16.26 -0.21 -8.28
N PHE A 64 -15.18 -0.17 -9.01
CA PHE A 64 -13.90 -0.63 -8.52
C PHE A 64 -12.75 0.29 -8.96
N PHE A 65 -11.69 0.21 -8.21
CA PHE A 65 -10.40 0.84 -8.48
C PHE A 65 -9.34 -0.25 -8.49
N ALA A 66 -8.47 -0.23 -9.48
CA ALA A 66 -7.32 -1.11 -9.56
C ALA A 66 -6.12 -0.30 -10.00
N GLN A 67 -5.02 -0.38 -9.25
CA GLN A 67 -3.76 0.25 -9.61
C GLN A 67 -2.63 -0.77 -9.50
N PHE A 68 -1.81 -0.80 -10.51
CA PHE A 68 -0.55 -1.52 -10.56
C PHE A 68 0.56 -0.49 -10.80
N GLU A 69 1.59 -0.58 -9.98
CA GLU A 69 2.74 0.32 -10.05
C GLU A 69 4.02 -0.50 -9.97
N GLN A 70 4.94 -0.25 -10.90
CA GLN A 70 6.27 -0.84 -10.93
C GLN A 70 7.31 0.27 -10.86
N GLN A 71 8.10 0.29 -9.80
CA GLN A 71 9.18 1.25 -9.58
C GLN A 71 10.55 0.58 -9.68
N PHE A 72 11.53 1.34 -10.14
CA PHE A 72 12.90 0.89 -10.37
C PHE A 72 13.85 1.84 -9.64
N PHE A 73 14.73 1.32 -8.81
CA PHE A 73 15.70 2.08 -8.04
C PHE A 73 17.13 1.60 -8.36
N PRO A 74 17.64 1.89 -9.57
CA PRO A 74 18.98 1.44 -9.93
C PRO A 74 20.06 2.29 -9.28
N GLU A 75 21.21 1.69 -8.98
CA GLU A 75 22.35 2.36 -8.35
C GLU A 75 22.90 3.54 -9.17
N PHE A 76 22.83 3.47 -10.50
CA PHE A 76 23.33 4.54 -11.37
C PHE A 76 22.56 5.87 -11.24
N LEU A 77 21.37 5.86 -10.61
CA LEU A 77 20.61 7.06 -10.26
C LEU A 77 20.96 7.63 -8.88
N GLY A 78 22.02 7.13 -8.24
CA GLY A 78 22.47 7.57 -6.94
C GLY A 78 21.87 6.84 -5.75
N ASN A 79 21.20 5.71 -5.96
CA ASN A 79 20.74 4.83 -4.91
C ASN A 79 21.90 4.02 -4.32
N ASP A 80 21.83 3.73 -3.02
CA ASP A 80 22.83 2.89 -2.35
C ASP A 80 22.71 1.40 -2.75
N HIS A 81 21.55 0.98 -3.25
CA HIS A 81 21.25 -0.40 -3.61
C HIS A 81 20.35 -0.47 -4.85
N ASP A 82 20.51 -1.54 -5.61
CA ASP A 82 19.65 -1.85 -6.77
C ASP A 82 18.44 -2.70 -6.30
N PHE A 83 17.24 -2.14 -6.43
CA PHE A 83 16.01 -2.85 -6.12
C PHE A 83 14.84 -2.38 -6.99
N LYS A 84 13.79 -3.19 -7.01
CA LYS A 84 12.53 -2.91 -7.70
C LYS A 84 11.39 -3.05 -6.70
N ARG A 85 10.33 -2.24 -6.90
CA ARG A 85 9.13 -2.29 -6.07
C ARG A 85 7.90 -2.42 -6.94
N THR A 86 7.11 -3.45 -6.67
CA THR A 86 5.79 -3.64 -7.26
C THR A 86 4.75 -3.30 -6.21
N SER A 87 3.79 -2.43 -6.54
CA SER A 87 2.66 -2.10 -5.67
C SER A 87 1.34 -2.40 -6.39
N ILE A 88 0.41 -3.01 -5.66
CA ILE A 88 -0.92 -3.35 -6.14
C ILE A 88 -1.93 -2.80 -5.15
N ASP A 89 -2.96 -2.10 -5.63
CA ASP A 89 -4.10 -1.67 -4.83
C ASP A 89 -5.38 -1.97 -5.62
N PHE A 90 -6.20 -2.86 -5.09
CA PHE A 90 -7.49 -3.19 -5.64
C PHE A 90 -8.58 -2.88 -4.61
N ARG A 91 -9.60 -2.11 -5.02
CA ARG A 91 -10.73 -1.72 -4.18
C ARG A 91 -12.02 -1.98 -4.92
N TYR A 92 -12.96 -2.64 -4.27
CA TYR A 92 -14.27 -2.96 -4.82
C TYR A 92 -15.38 -2.44 -3.91
N TYR A 93 -16.39 -1.81 -4.51
CA TYR A 93 -17.54 -1.23 -3.82
C TYR A 93 -18.84 -1.74 -4.41
N GLN A 94 -19.70 -2.26 -3.56
CA GLN A 94 -20.98 -2.82 -3.96
C GLN A 94 -22.10 -2.32 -3.06
N LYS A 95 -23.14 -1.76 -3.69
CA LYS A 95 -24.42 -1.53 -3.00
C LYS A 95 -25.09 -2.86 -2.75
N MET A 96 -25.44 -3.14 -1.49
CA MET A 96 -26.14 -4.37 -1.11
C MET A 96 -27.64 -4.16 -1.10
N TRP A 97 -28.13 -3.31 -0.18
CA TRP A 97 -29.54 -2.92 -0.08
C TRP A 97 -29.63 -1.42 0.27
N LYS A 98 -30.82 -0.94 0.61
CA LYS A 98 -31.03 0.50 0.87
C LYS A 98 -30.10 1.00 1.98
N GLY A 99 -29.19 1.88 1.64
CA GLY A 99 -28.23 2.50 2.56
C GLY A 99 -27.03 1.62 2.98
N ALA A 100 -26.94 0.39 2.44
CA ALA A 100 -25.85 -0.53 2.74
C ALA A 100 -24.82 -0.58 1.60
N ILE A 101 -23.54 -0.54 1.95
CA ILE A 101 -22.40 -0.65 1.03
C ILE A 101 -21.40 -1.63 1.62
N LEU A 102 -20.95 -2.57 0.81
CA LEU A 102 -19.79 -3.40 1.09
C LEU A 102 -18.60 -2.82 0.34
N ALA A 103 -17.54 -2.51 1.06
CA ALA A 103 -16.27 -2.05 0.51
C ALA A 103 -15.18 -3.06 0.84
N SER A 104 -14.40 -3.47 -0.14
CA SER A 104 -13.29 -4.41 0.02
C SER A 104 -12.02 -3.80 -0.57
N GLN A 105 -10.90 -4.09 0.04
CA GLN A 105 -9.58 -3.67 -0.44
C GLN A 105 -8.57 -4.79 -0.28
N ILE A 106 -7.75 -4.97 -1.31
CA ILE A 106 -6.55 -5.81 -1.27
C ILE A 106 -5.39 -4.93 -1.66
N GLN A 107 -4.32 -4.97 -0.88
CA GLN A 107 -3.07 -4.27 -1.19
C GLN A 107 -1.92 -5.25 -1.11
N GLY A 108 -0.97 -5.10 -2.04
CA GLY A 108 0.29 -5.83 -2.05
C GLY A 108 1.44 -4.88 -2.33
N ILE A 109 2.55 -5.09 -1.64
CA ILE A 109 3.83 -4.43 -1.89
C ILE A 109 4.88 -5.53 -1.93
N PHE A 110 5.65 -5.59 -3.01
CA PHE A 110 6.69 -6.59 -3.21
C PHE A 110 7.97 -5.88 -3.64
N ASN A 111 9.04 -6.10 -2.88
CA ASN A 111 10.36 -5.55 -3.17
C ASN A 111 11.29 -6.67 -3.62
N TYR A 112 12.05 -6.43 -4.69
CA TYR A 112 12.97 -7.37 -5.29
C TYR A 112 14.37 -6.75 -5.35
N GLY A 113 15.38 -7.49 -4.91
CA GLY A 113 16.75 -7.02 -4.80
C GLY A 113 17.10 -6.60 -3.38
N THR A 114 18.10 -5.74 -3.20
CA THR A 114 18.55 -5.29 -1.87
C THR A 114 17.79 -4.04 -1.46
N THR A 115 16.67 -4.24 -0.75
CA THR A 115 15.82 -3.14 -0.32
C THR A 115 16.39 -2.47 0.93
N PRO A 116 16.67 -1.16 0.92
CA PRO A 116 17.16 -0.47 2.10
C PRO A 116 16.07 -0.40 3.19
N TRP A 117 16.48 -0.31 4.46
CA TRP A 117 15.59 -0.27 5.63
C TRP A 117 14.49 0.81 5.54
N SER A 118 14.77 1.91 4.84
CA SER A 118 13.84 3.03 4.65
C SER A 118 12.74 2.75 3.63
N MET A 119 12.89 1.71 2.81
CA MET A 119 11.99 1.36 1.70
C MET A 119 11.25 0.04 1.91
N VAL A 120 11.45 -0.66 3.02
CA VAL A 120 10.67 -1.87 3.34
C VAL A 120 9.16 -1.55 3.44
N ALA A 121 8.32 -2.55 3.22
CA ALA A 121 6.88 -2.41 3.32
C ALA A 121 6.45 -2.29 4.79
N LEU A 122 5.58 -1.32 5.08
CA LEU A 122 5.10 -1.00 6.42
C LEU A 122 3.63 -1.39 6.53
N MET A 123 3.28 -2.24 7.49
CA MET A 123 1.89 -2.60 7.77
C MET A 123 1.31 -1.68 8.84
N GLY A 124 0.01 -1.37 8.71
CA GLY A 124 -0.74 -0.54 9.64
C GLY A 124 -1.00 0.88 9.13
N GLY A 125 -1.80 1.61 9.86
CA GLY A 125 -2.11 3.02 9.56
C GLY A 125 -3.60 3.35 9.67
N SER A 126 -3.96 4.56 9.24
CA SER A 126 -5.34 5.06 9.37
C SER A 126 -6.30 4.46 8.34
N TYR A 127 -5.80 3.94 7.23
CA TYR A 127 -6.62 3.50 6.09
C TYR A 127 -6.65 1.98 5.91
N SER A 128 -5.61 1.28 6.31
CA SER A 128 -5.51 -0.16 6.20
C SER A 128 -4.89 -0.75 7.45
N MET A 129 -5.29 -1.96 7.82
CA MET A 129 -4.87 -2.60 9.08
C MET A 129 -5.02 -1.65 10.27
N ARG A 130 -6.18 -0.99 10.36
CA ARG A 130 -6.51 -0.04 11.43
C ARG A 130 -6.36 -0.71 12.80
N GLY A 131 -5.82 0.01 13.78
CA GLY A 131 -5.46 -0.53 15.10
C GLY A 131 -4.00 -0.90 15.25
N TYR A 132 -3.26 -1.07 14.15
CA TYR A 132 -1.81 -1.23 14.19
C TYR A 132 -1.12 0.11 13.90
N TYR A 133 -0.10 0.41 14.70
CA TYR A 133 0.79 1.54 14.43
C TYR A 133 1.57 1.26 13.13
N GLU A 134 1.62 2.21 12.21
CA GLU A 134 2.32 2.07 10.94
C GLU A 134 3.81 1.75 11.14
N GLY A 135 4.26 0.66 10.53
CA GLY A 135 5.65 0.20 10.61
C GLY A 135 6.00 -0.59 11.89
N ARG A 136 5.03 -0.89 12.78
CA ARG A 136 5.26 -1.85 13.87
C ARG A 136 5.64 -3.24 13.32
N TYR A 137 4.97 -3.65 12.26
CA TYR A 137 5.29 -4.83 11.47
C TYR A 137 5.74 -4.35 10.10
N ARG A 138 6.95 -4.75 9.72
CA ARG A 138 7.59 -4.32 8.49
C ARG A 138 8.53 -5.41 7.98
N ASP A 139 8.54 -5.58 6.68
CA ASP A 139 9.44 -6.51 5.99
C ASP A 139 9.56 -6.09 4.52
N ASN A 140 10.26 -6.83 3.70
CA ASN A 140 10.37 -6.55 2.28
C ASN A 140 9.01 -6.53 1.59
N ASP A 141 8.20 -7.55 1.86
CA ASP A 141 6.91 -7.76 1.20
C ASP A 141 5.75 -7.57 2.18
N LEU A 142 4.61 -7.15 1.65
CA LEU A 142 3.37 -6.97 2.39
C LEU A 142 2.20 -7.43 1.53
N VAL A 143 1.31 -8.19 2.11
CA VAL A 143 -0.05 -8.42 1.58
C VAL A 143 -1.05 -8.13 2.68
N GLN A 144 -2.08 -7.34 2.37
CA GLN A 144 -3.16 -7.04 3.30
C GLN A 144 -4.52 -6.97 2.60
N PHE A 145 -5.54 -7.36 3.34
CA PHE A 145 -6.92 -7.39 2.90
C PHE A 145 -7.81 -6.79 3.98
N GLN A 146 -8.82 -6.02 3.56
CA GLN A 146 -9.80 -5.46 4.49
C GLN A 146 -11.18 -5.41 3.82
N VAL A 147 -12.21 -5.66 4.63
CA VAL A 147 -13.61 -5.49 4.25
C VAL A 147 -14.26 -4.52 5.22
N GLU A 148 -15.09 -3.65 4.70
CA GLU A 148 -15.83 -2.67 5.46
C GLU A 148 -17.30 -2.69 5.05
N TYR A 149 -18.19 -2.88 6.03
CA TYR A 149 -19.63 -2.77 5.86
C TYR A 149 -20.08 -1.41 6.39
N ARG A 150 -20.70 -0.62 5.51
CA ARG A 150 -21.26 0.70 5.81
C ARG A 150 -22.77 0.65 5.73
N GLN A 151 -23.47 1.03 6.80
CA GLN A 151 -24.91 1.11 6.82
C GLN A 151 -25.38 2.51 7.22
N LYS A 152 -26.08 3.18 6.31
CA LYS A 152 -26.81 4.40 6.64
C LYS A 152 -28.08 4.01 7.42
N ILE A 153 -28.26 4.58 8.63
CA ILE A 153 -29.39 4.30 9.50
C ILE A 153 -30.45 5.40 9.37
N TYR A 154 -30.09 6.61 9.69
CA TYR A 154 -31.04 7.74 9.71
C TYR A 154 -30.33 9.06 9.36
N ASN A 155 -30.87 9.83 8.43
CA ASN A 155 -30.39 11.15 8.01
C ASN A 155 -28.87 11.17 7.74
N ARG A 156 -28.06 11.70 8.66
CA ARG A 156 -26.59 11.77 8.59
C ARG A 156 -25.88 10.65 9.36
N HIS A 157 -26.64 9.84 10.10
CA HIS A 157 -26.09 8.79 10.98
C HIS A 157 -25.94 7.49 10.21
N GLY A 158 -24.82 6.84 10.40
CA GLY A 158 -24.51 5.52 9.89
C GLY A 158 -23.61 4.75 10.83
N ILE A 159 -23.51 3.45 10.61
CA ILE A 159 -22.59 2.55 11.27
C ILE A 159 -21.62 2.02 10.23
N VAL A 160 -20.37 1.87 10.65
CA VAL A 160 -19.31 1.22 9.89
C VAL A 160 -18.70 0.14 10.74
N VAL A 161 -18.63 -1.07 10.20
CA VAL A 161 -17.94 -2.21 10.79
C VAL A 161 -16.92 -2.70 9.78
N TRP A 162 -15.73 -3.03 10.23
CA TRP A 162 -14.67 -3.52 9.35
C TRP A 162 -13.94 -4.70 9.97
N GLY A 163 -13.28 -5.45 9.13
CA GLY A 163 -12.35 -6.49 9.51
C GLY A 163 -11.36 -6.74 8.38
N GLY A 164 -10.23 -7.28 8.71
CA GLY A 164 -9.19 -7.53 7.73
C GLY A 164 -8.07 -8.39 8.29
N ALA A 165 -7.08 -8.63 7.44
CA ALA A 165 -5.90 -9.37 7.78
C ALA A 165 -4.70 -8.87 6.95
N GLY A 166 -3.51 -8.90 7.52
CA GLY A 166 -2.29 -8.50 6.85
C GLY A 166 -1.11 -9.36 7.30
N ASN A 167 -0.14 -9.47 6.40
CA ASN A 167 1.09 -10.22 6.62
C ASN A 167 2.26 -9.47 5.99
N VAL A 168 3.38 -9.44 6.68
CA VAL A 168 4.66 -8.97 6.16
C VAL A 168 5.65 -10.12 6.17
N PHE A 169 6.45 -10.25 5.12
CA PHE A 169 7.36 -11.38 4.93
C PHE A 169 8.61 -10.96 4.15
N PRO A 170 9.74 -11.67 4.34
CA PRO A 170 11.01 -11.25 3.74
C PRO A 170 11.12 -11.54 2.24
N ASP A 171 10.35 -12.49 1.71
CA ASP A 171 10.34 -12.88 0.30
C ASP A 171 9.06 -13.65 -0.02
N THR A 172 8.62 -13.65 -1.26
CA THR A 172 7.34 -14.24 -1.73
C THR A 172 7.26 -15.75 -1.43
N ASP A 173 8.38 -16.48 -1.48
CA ASP A 173 8.47 -17.90 -1.16
C ASP A 173 8.44 -18.19 0.35
N LYS A 174 8.64 -17.18 1.19
CA LYS A 174 8.67 -17.26 2.64
C LYS A 174 7.38 -16.83 3.33
N PHE A 175 6.31 -16.65 2.57
CA PHE A 175 4.99 -16.35 3.12
C PHE A 175 4.51 -17.47 4.06
N LYS A 176 4.04 -17.10 5.26
CA LYS A 176 3.50 -18.03 6.25
C LYS A 176 2.15 -17.56 6.77
N TRP A 177 1.15 -18.41 6.68
CA TRP A 177 -0.21 -18.10 7.13
C TRP A 177 -0.33 -17.89 8.64
N ASP A 178 0.48 -18.54 9.44
CA ASP A 178 0.52 -18.43 10.90
C ASP A 178 1.02 -17.07 11.41
N GLN A 179 1.66 -16.29 10.55
CA GLN A 179 2.12 -14.92 10.84
C GLN A 179 1.12 -13.85 10.42
N THR A 180 -0.05 -14.24 9.90
CA THR A 180 -1.08 -13.30 9.47
C THR A 180 -1.80 -12.69 10.66
N LEU A 181 -1.83 -11.36 10.72
CA LEU A 181 -2.40 -10.58 11.81
C LEU A 181 -3.80 -10.09 11.44
N PRO A 182 -4.83 -10.32 12.29
CA PRO A 182 -6.17 -9.80 12.06
C PRO A 182 -6.29 -8.33 12.51
N THR A 183 -7.27 -7.59 11.94
CA THR A 183 -7.72 -6.27 12.40
C THR A 183 -9.24 -6.22 12.43
N TYR A 184 -9.83 -5.53 13.40
CA TYR A 184 -11.27 -5.34 13.59
C TYR A 184 -11.58 -4.13 14.47
#